data_bcbe79bcd3f02cd1832b3f9c45787ce6
#
_entry.id   bcbe79bcd3f02cd1832b3f9c45787ce6
#
_cell.length_a   1.000
_cell.length_b   1.000
_cell.length_c   1.000
_cell.angle_alpha   90.00
_cell.angle_beta   90.00
_cell.angle_gamma   90.00
#
_symmetry.space_group_name_H-M   'P 1'
#
loop_
_entity.id
_entity.type
_entity.pdbx_description
1 polymer ?
#
loop_
_entity_poly.entity_id
_entity_poly.type
_entity_poly.pdbx_seq_one_letter_code
_entity_poly.pdbx_strand_id
1 'polypeptide(L)'
;MNDSLKKYNTDDLRIKEIKELSPPGHILREFPLSPNAAETTFEARQAIHRILHGADDRLLVVIGPCSIHDVTAAQEYSVRLLEQKRALEKDLLVVMRVYFEKPRTTVGWKGLINDPDLDGSFQINKGLRTARRLLLELNDQGMPAATEYLDMISPQYVADLISWGAIGEIGRAHV
;
A
#
# COMPACT_ATOMS: atom_id res chain seq x y z
N MET A 1 44.20 -3.17 16.84
CA MET A 1 43.35 -2.00 16.55
C MET A 1 42.83 -1.49 17.88
N ASN A 2 43.09 -0.22 18.18
CA ASN A 2 43.09 0.36 19.51
C ASN A 2 41.70 0.34 20.19
N ASP A 3 41.56 -0.48 21.23
CA ASP A 3 40.33 -0.61 22.05
C ASP A 3 40.11 0.57 23.04
N SER A 4 41.00 1.56 23.00
CA SER A 4 40.95 2.72 23.90
C SER A 4 40.06 3.87 23.48
N LEU A 5 39.42 3.80 22.29
CA LEU A 5 38.59 4.87 21.77
C LEU A 5 37.08 4.69 22.00
N LYS A 6 36.65 3.54 22.56
CA LYS A 6 35.22 3.29 22.86
C LYS A 6 34.85 3.53 24.32
N LYS A 7 35.28 4.67 24.87
CA LYS A 7 34.94 5.03 26.26
C LYS A 7 33.44 5.39 26.38
N TYR A 8 32.83 5.83 25.29
CA TYR A 8 31.39 6.17 25.23
C TYR A 8 30.81 5.65 23.92
N ASN A 9 29.79 4.81 24.01
CA ASN A 9 29.01 4.41 22.86
C ASN A 9 27.88 5.42 22.70
N THR A 10 27.84 6.09 21.54
CA THR A 10 26.80 7.09 21.21
C THR A 10 25.93 6.67 20.05
N ASP A 11 26.20 5.49 19.47
CA ASP A 11 25.55 4.97 18.27
C ASP A 11 24.66 3.77 18.63
N ASP A 12 23.47 3.74 18.04
CA ASP A 12 22.50 2.65 18.11
C ASP A 12 22.09 2.19 19.53
N LEU A 13 22.16 3.06 20.52
CA LEU A 13 21.93 2.72 21.93
C LEU A 13 20.53 2.15 22.23
N ARG A 14 19.53 2.44 21.37
CA ARG A 14 18.14 2.02 21.55
C ARG A 14 17.61 1.20 20.37
N ILE A 15 18.47 0.87 19.40
CA ILE A 15 18.13 0.04 18.26
C ILE A 15 18.40 -1.42 18.62
N LYS A 16 17.37 -2.24 18.52
CA LYS A 16 17.48 -3.68 18.81
C LYS A 16 18.06 -4.43 17.62
N GLU A 17 17.65 -4.05 16.42
CA GLU A 17 18.03 -4.74 15.18
C GLU A 17 17.85 -3.80 13.99
N ILE A 18 18.75 -3.90 13.01
CA ILE A 18 18.64 -3.27 11.70
C ILE A 18 18.49 -4.37 10.67
N LYS A 19 17.42 -4.31 9.85
CA LYS A 19 17.18 -5.25 8.75
C LYS A 19 17.27 -4.53 7.42
N GLU A 20 17.96 -5.13 6.45
CA GLU A 20 18.02 -4.61 5.10
C GLU A 20 16.66 -4.77 4.40
N LEU A 21 16.21 -3.72 3.70
CA LEU A 21 15.07 -3.80 2.81
C LEU A 21 15.52 -4.23 1.41
N SER A 22 14.76 -5.13 0.78
CA SER A 22 14.93 -5.43 -0.63
C SER A 22 14.73 -4.15 -1.44
N PRO A 23 15.67 -3.78 -2.35
CA PRO A 23 15.49 -2.58 -3.17
C PRO A 23 14.19 -2.62 -3.98
N PRO A 24 13.50 -1.49 -4.19
CA PRO A 24 12.27 -1.43 -4.97
C PRO A 24 12.39 -2.14 -6.32
N GLY A 25 13.46 -1.87 -7.06
CA GLY A 25 13.71 -2.50 -8.37
C GLY A 25 13.83 -4.02 -8.34
N HIS A 26 14.13 -4.66 -7.19
CA HIS A 26 14.09 -6.11 -7.07
C HIS A 26 12.65 -6.61 -6.97
N ILE A 27 11.84 -6.00 -6.13
CA ILE A 27 10.44 -6.39 -5.95
C ILE A 27 9.61 -6.09 -7.20
N LEU A 28 9.91 -5.01 -7.93
CA LEU A 28 9.25 -4.70 -9.20
C LEU A 28 9.58 -5.74 -10.29
N ARG A 29 10.79 -6.28 -10.31
CA ARG A 29 11.16 -7.37 -11.23
C ARG A 29 10.58 -8.72 -10.82
N GLU A 30 10.46 -8.98 -9.52
CA GLU A 30 9.84 -10.20 -8.97
C GLU A 30 8.32 -10.23 -9.24
N PHE A 31 7.68 -9.07 -9.18
CA PHE A 31 6.26 -8.86 -9.43
C PHE A 31 6.07 -7.74 -10.46
N PRO A 32 6.34 -8.00 -11.75
CA PRO A 32 6.25 -6.99 -12.80
C PRO A 32 4.81 -6.54 -13.03
N LEU A 33 4.63 -5.30 -13.42
CA LEU A 33 3.35 -4.75 -13.82
C LEU A 33 2.83 -5.50 -15.05
N SER A 34 1.64 -6.08 -14.94
CA SER A 34 0.97 -6.74 -16.08
C SER A 34 0.27 -5.72 -16.97
N PRO A 35 -0.02 -6.05 -18.24
CA PRO A 35 -0.81 -5.18 -19.12
C PRO A 35 -2.18 -4.82 -18.54
N ASN A 36 -2.92 -5.80 -18.00
CA ASN A 36 -4.24 -5.56 -17.43
C ASN A 36 -4.19 -4.66 -16.19
N ALA A 37 -3.23 -4.90 -15.29
CA ALA A 37 -3.05 -4.06 -14.11
C ALA A 37 -2.64 -2.63 -14.49
N ALA A 38 -1.81 -2.46 -15.52
CA ALA A 38 -1.44 -1.16 -16.04
C ALA A 38 -2.66 -0.41 -16.60
N GLU A 39 -3.46 -1.07 -17.42
CA GLU A 39 -4.68 -0.53 -18.01
C GLU A 39 -5.68 -0.12 -16.93
N THR A 40 -5.99 -1.02 -15.97
CA THR A 40 -6.90 -0.74 -14.87
C THR A 40 -6.47 0.48 -14.06
N THR A 41 -5.18 0.55 -13.72
CA THR A 41 -4.65 1.68 -12.95
C THR A 41 -4.69 2.97 -13.76
N PHE A 42 -4.30 2.93 -15.03
CA PHE A 42 -4.29 4.10 -15.92
C PHE A 42 -5.70 4.64 -16.14
N GLU A 43 -6.65 3.80 -16.56
CA GLU A 43 -8.03 4.20 -16.82
C GLU A 43 -8.71 4.78 -15.59
N ALA A 44 -8.50 4.18 -14.42
CA ALA A 44 -9.02 4.70 -13.17
C ALA A 44 -8.45 6.09 -12.83
N ARG A 45 -7.15 6.31 -13.02
CA ARG A 45 -6.51 7.63 -12.83
C ARG A 45 -7.09 8.67 -13.76
N GLN A 46 -7.30 8.34 -15.06
CA GLN A 46 -7.90 9.24 -16.02
C GLN A 46 -9.36 9.56 -15.65
N ALA A 47 -10.12 8.56 -15.21
CA ALA A 47 -11.51 8.78 -14.78
C ALA A 47 -11.57 9.65 -13.51
N ILE A 48 -10.73 9.39 -12.51
CA ILE A 48 -10.62 10.23 -11.31
C ILE A 48 -10.29 11.68 -11.69
N HIS A 49 -9.31 11.87 -12.58
CA HIS A 49 -8.96 13.22 -13.05
C HIS A 49 -10.16 13.93 -13.69
N ARG A 50 -10.90 13.26 -14.57
CA ARG A 50 -12.09 13.85 -15.21
C ARG A 50 -13.17 14.23 -14.20
N ILE A 51 -13.44 13.36 -13.22
CA ILE A 51 -14.42 13.64 -12.14
C ILE A 51 -14.02 14.89 -11.36
N LEU A 52 -12.76 14.96 -10.93
CA LEU A 52 -12.27 16.09 -10.12
C LEU A 52 -12.26 17.42 -10.87
N HIS A 53 -12.25 17.39 -12.21
CA HIS A 53 -12.28 18.59 -13.07
C HIS A 53 -13.67 18.83 -13.68
N GLY A 54 -14.71 18.12 -13.26
CA GLY A 54 -16.08 18.30 -13.72
C GLY A 54 -16.33 17.88 -15.18
N ALA A 55 -15.48 17.03 -15.74
CA ALA A 55 -15.63 16.46 -17.06
C ALA A 55 -16.29 15.06 -17.06
N ASP A 56 -16.61 14.53 -15.90
CA ASP A 56 -17.31 13.26 -15.69
C ASP A 56 -18.21 13.45 -14.46
N ASP A 57 -19.51 13.24 -14.62
CA ASP A 57 -20.52 13.50 -13.59
C ASP A 57 -20.67 12.39 -12.56
N ARG A 58 -19.93 11.28 -12.70
CA ARG A 58 -19.96 10.18 -11.74
C ARG A 58 -19.40 10.61 -10.39
N LEU A 59 -19.86 9.95 -9.33
CA LEU A 59 -19.28 10.10 -8.01
C LEU A 59 -18.08 9.16 -7.82
N LEU A 60 -16.94 9.69 -7.39
CA LEU A 60 -15.81 8.87 -6.96
C LEU A 60 -16.09 8.27 -5.59
N VAL A 61 -16.06 6.95 -5.51
CA VAL A 61 -16.29 6.19 -4.27
C VAL A 61 -15.05 5.35 -3.94
N VAL A 62 -14.35 5.71 -2.87
CA VAL A 62 -13.26 4.91 -2.30
C VAL A 62 -13.80 4.11 -1.12
N ILE A 63 -13.96 2.80 -1.29
CA ILE A 63 -14.62 1.94 -0.31
C ILE A 63 -13.87 0.63 -0.09
N GLY A 64 -13.82 0.18 1.16
CA GLY A 64 -13.17 -1.08 1.54
C GLY A 64 -12.93 -1.20 3.04
N PRO A 65 -12.26 -2.26 3.47
CA PRO A 65 -11.93 -2.48 4.87
C PRO A 65 -11.04 -1.35 5.44
N CYS A 66 -11.05 -1.20 6.76
CA CYS A 66 -10.22 -0.20 7.44
C CYS A 66 -8.72 -0.41 7.19
N SER A 67 -8.28 -1.67 7.18
CA SER A 67 -6.92 -2.09 6.80
C SER A 67 -6.96 -3.53 6.33
N ILE A 68 -6.06 -3.83 5.41
CA ILE A 68 -5.83 -5.21 4.97
C ILE A 68 -4.92 -5.90 6.00
N HIS A 69 -5.40 -6.98 6.57
CA HIS A 69 -4.63 -7.89 7.43
C HIS A 69 -4.71 -9.33 6.95
N ASP A 70 -5.73 -9.66 6.16
CA ASP A 70 -5.97 -10.96 5.54
C ASP A 70 -6.12 -10.76 4.02
N VAL A 71 -5.19 -11.32 3.26
CA VAL A 71 -5.16 -11.21 1.80
C VAL A 71 -6.33 -11.97 1.17
N THR A 72 -6.68 -13.15 1.70
CA THR A 72 -7.78 -13.96 1.19
C THR A 72 -9.12 -13.24 1.36
N ALA A 73 -9.37 -12.69 2.53
CA ALA A 73 -10.56 -11.88 2.78
C ALA A 73 -10.61 -10.62 1.89
N ALA A 74 -9.46 -10.00 1.60
CA ALA A 74 -9.39 -8.86 0.68
C ALA A 74 -9.74 -9.25 -0.76
N GLN A 75 -9.28 -10.40 -1.23
CA GLN A 75 -9.60 -10.94 -2.54
C GLN A 75 -11.10 -11.28 -2.66
N GLU A 76 -11.67 -11.97 -1.67
CA GLU A 76 -13.12 -12.26 -1.63
C GLU A 76 -13.96 -10.98 -1.63
N TYR A 77 -13.54 -9.98 -0.86
CA TYR A 77 -14.19 -8.66 -0.86
C TYR A 77 -14.13 -8.02 -2.24
N SER A 78 -12.97 -8.06 -2.89
CA SER A 78 -12.76 -7.51 -4.23
C SER A 78 -13.71 -8.12 -5.27
N VAL A 79 -13.89 -9.44 -5.26
CA VAL A 79 -14.81 -10.12 -6.19
C VAL A 79 -16.22 -9.58 -6.06
N ARG A 80 -16.74 -9.47 -4.83
CA ARG A 80 -18.07 -8.92 -4.56
C ARG A 80 -18.18 -7.44 -4.93
N LEU A 81 -17.13 -6.66 -4.63
CA LEU A 81 -17.10 -5.24 -4.96
C LEU A 81 -17.05 -5.01 -6.47
N LEU A 82 -16.36 -5.90 -7.22
CA LEU A 82 -16.27 -5.83 -8.67
C LEU A 82 -17.64 -6.01 -9.36
N GLU A 83 -18.52 -6.85 -8.80
CA GLU A 83 -19.91 -6.97 -9.26
C GLU A 83 -20.66 -5.65 -9.09
N GLN A 84 -20.52 -4.99 -7.93
CA GLN A 84 -21.14 -3.71 -7.66
C GLN A 84 -20.54 -2.59 -8.54
N LYS A 85 -19.22 -2.58 -8.71
CA LYS A 85 -18.53 -1.65 -9.61
C LYS A 85 -19.13 -1.72 -11.02
N ARG A 86 -19.35 -2.93 -11.56
CA ARG A 86 -19.95 -3.13 -12.90
C ARG A 86 -21.41 -2.70 -12.95
N ALA A 87 -22.19 -3.03 -11.92
CA ALA A 87 -23.62 -2.68 -11.86
C ALA A 87 -23.85 -1.17 -11.77
N LEU A 88 -22.93 -0.43 -11.13
CA LEU A 88 -23.05 0.99 -10.84
C LEU A 88 -22.16 1.89 -11.70
N GLU A 89 -21.50 1.34 -12.73
CA GLU A 89 -20.47 2.03 -13.52
C GLU A 89 -20.91 3.33 -14.20
N LYS A 90 -22.23 3.49 -14.42
CA LYS A 90 -22.81 4.71 -15.03
C LYS A 90 -22.82 5.90 -14.07
N ASP A 91 -22.99 5.62 -12.78
CA ASP A 91 -23.20 6.66 -11.77
C ASP A 91 -21.99 6.80 -10.83
N LEU A 92 -21.22 5.70 -10.64
CA LEU A 92 -20.13 5.64 -9.69
C LEU A 92 -18.81 5.18 -10.34
N LEU A 93 -17.73 5.83 -9.98
CA LEU A 93 -16.39 5.29 -10.14
C LEU A 93 -15.96 4.66 -8.80
N VAL A 94 -16.05 3.33 -8.73
CA VAL A 94 -15.70 2.60 -7.51
C VAL A 94 -14.23 2.23 -7.54
N VAL A 95 -13.49 2.61 -6.48
CA VAL A 95 -12.09 2.30 -6.24
C VAL A 95 -11.99 1.56 -4.90
N MET A 96 -11.34 0.42 -4.86
CA MET A 96 -11.20 -0.34 -3.62
C MET A 96 -10.19 0.30 -2.69
N ARG A 97 -10.57 0.52 -1.44
CA ARG A 97 -9.66 0.94 -0.39
C ARG A 97 -8.80 -0.24 0.06
N VAL A 98 -7.48 -0.12 -0.14
CA VAL A 98 -6.48 -1.15 0.16
C VAL A 98 -5.38 -0.51 1.01
N TYR A 99 -5.64 -0.35 2.30
CA TYR A 99 -4.73 0.29 3.24
C TYR A 99 -3.89 -0.77 3.95
N PHE A 100 -2.59 -0.67 3.85
CA PHE A 100 -1.61 -1.65 4.37
C PHE A 100 -0.93 -1.22 5.66
N GLU A 101 -0.99 0.04 6.00
CA GLU A 101 -0.27 0.61 7.12
C GLU A 101 -1.22 1.24 8.14
N LYS A 102 -0.72 1.41 9.35
CA LYS A 102 -1.44 2.06 10.44
C LYS A 102 -0.58 3.15 11.06
N PRO A 103 -1.10 4.37 11.22
CA PRO A 103 -0.38 5.47 11.86
C PRO A 103 -0.29 5.23 13.38
N ARG A 104 0.58 4.31 13.80
CA ARG A 104 0.81 3.95 15.20
C ARG A 104 2.15 4.51 15.68
N THR A 105 2.12 5.32 16.73
CA THR A 105 3.34 5.89 17.32
C THR A 105 4.00 4.93 18.32
N THR A 106 3.25 4.29 19.19
CA THR A 106 3.81 3.47 20.27
C THR A 106 3.27 2.06 20.33
N VAL A 107 1.95 1.86 20.36
CA VAL A 107 1.32 0.57 20.62
C VAL A 107 0.38 0.16 19.49
N GLY A 108 0.33 -1.14 19.21
CA GLY A 108 -0.57 -1.75 18.25
C GLY A 108 0.10 -2.18 16.95
N TRP A 109 -0.61 -2.97 16.20
CA TRP A 109 -0.16 -3.50 14.91
C TRP A 109 0.10 -2.37 13.90
N LYS A 110 1.26 -2.42 13.26
CA LYS A 110 1.76 -1.38 12.33
C LYS A 110 1.22 -1.50 10.91
N GLY A 111 0.49 -2.56 10.60
CA GLY A 111 -0.05 -2.84 9.27
C GLY A 111 0.66 -3.99 8.55
N LEU A 112 0.06 -4.44 7.45
CA LEU A 112 0.49 -5.62 6.70
C LEU A 112 1.93 -5.51 6.16
N ILE A 113 2.34 -4.33 5.71
CA ILE A 113 3.71 -4.13 5.21
C ILE A 113 4.71 -4.32 6.34
N ASN A 114 4.45 -3.72 7.50
CA ASN A 114 5.39 -3.72 8.61
C ASN A 114 5.41 -5.05 9.39
N ASP A 115 4.25 -5.66 9.59
CA ASP A 115 4.10 -6.89 10.39
C ASP A 115 3.03 -7.80 9.77
N PRO A 116 3.39 -8.50 8.65
CA PRO A 116 2.45 -9.30 7.87
C PRO A 116 1.91 -10.52 8.63
N ASP A 117 2.66 -11.03 9.60
CA ASP A 117 2.30 -12.23 10.36
C ASP A 117 1.55 -11.92 11.67
N LEU A 118 1.37 -10.64 12.01
CA LEU A 118 0.69 -10.15 13.23
C LEU A 118 1.33 -10.65 14.54
N ASP A 119 2.62 -10.99 14.51
CA ASP A 119 3.35 -11.61 15.62
C ASP A 119 4.47 -10.72 16.18
N GLY A 120 4.63 -9.51 15.64
CA GLY A 120 5.70 -8.59 16.03
C GLY A 120 7.08 -8.98 15.49
N SER A 121 7.16 -9.88 14.51
CA SER A 121 8.43 -10.27 13.86
C SER A 121 8.94 -9.24 12.87
N PHE A 122 8.10 -8.32 12.43
CA PHE A 122 8.42 -7.24 11.50
C PHE A 122 9.12 -7.72 10.22
N GLN A 123 8.53 -8.72 9.56
CA GLN A 123 9.02 -9.27 8.30
C GLN A 123 8.67 -8.35 7.12
N ILE A 124 9.23 -7.13 7.10
CA ILE A 124 8.85 -6.04 6.17
C ILE A 124 9.04 -6.48 4.70
N ASN A 125 10.11 -7.19 4.38
CA ASN A 125 10.35 -7.69 3.03
C ASN A 125 9.25 -8.67 2.55
N LYS A 126 8.68 -9.45 3.45
CA LYS A 126 7.50 -10.30 3.18
C LYS A 126 6.25 -9.44 3.01
N GLY A 127 6.08 -8.45 3.87
CA GLY A 127 4.94 -7.52 3.81
C GLY A 127 4.89 -6.75 2.50
N LEU A 128 6.01 -6.20 2.04
CA LEU A 128 6.12 -5.49 0.75
C LEU A 128 5.75 -6.38 -0.44
N ARG A 129 6.23 -7.63 -0.46
CA ARG A 129 5.89 -8.60 -1.50
C ARG A 129 4.41 -8.96 -1.48
N THR A 130 3.86 -9.18 -0.29
CA THR A 130 2.45 -9.51 -0.10
C THR A 130 1.54 -8.37 -0.56
N ALA A 131 1.87 -7.14 -0.18
CA ALA A 131 1.12 -5.94 -0.59
C ALA A 131 1.15 -5.75 -2.12
N ARG A 132 2.33 -5.83 -2.74
CA ARG A 132 2.45 -5.68 -4.19
C ARG A 132 1.72 -6.77 -4.96
N ARG A 133 1.84 -8.03 -4.52
CA ARG A 133 1.13 -9.15 -5.14
C ARG A 133 -0.38 -8.96 -5.10
N LEU A 134 -0.93 -8.60 -3.94
CA LEU A 134 -2.36 -8.33 -3.80
C LEU A 134 -2.81 -7.22 -4.75
N LEU A 135 -2.07 -6.11 -4.83
CA LEU A 135 -2.41 -5.00 -5.73
C LEU A 135 -2.37 -5.42 -7.21
N LEU A 136 -1.42 -6.26 -7.61
CA LEU A 136 -1.39 -6.83 -8.96
C LEU A 136 -2.63 -7.63 -9.24
N GLU A 137 -2.98 -8.58 -8.37
CA GLU A 137 -4.14 -9.45 -8.51
C GLU A 137 -5.46 -8.66 -8.57
N LEU A 138 -5.61 -7.63 -7.75
CA LEU A 138 -6.78 -6.76 -7.77
C LEU A 138 -6.90 -6.00 -9.10
N ASN A 139 -5.82 -5.34 -9.54
CA ASN A 139 -5.83 -4.59 -10.78
C ASN A 139 -5.96 -5.50 -12.02
N ASP A 140 -5.37 -6.71 -12.02
CA ASP A 140 -5.55 -7.70 -13.09
C ASP A 140 -7.01 -8.13 -13.28
N GLN A 141 -7.79 -8.13 -12.20
CA GLN A 141 -9.23 -8.41 -12.24
C GLN A 141 -10.07 -7.19 -12.65
N GLY A 142 -9.46 -6.03 -12.83
CA GLY A 142 -10.14 -4.78 -13.16
C GLY A 142 -10.66 -4.00 -11.93
N MET A 143 -10.13 -4.29 -10.73
CA MET A 143 -10.44 -3.55 -9.50
C MET A 143 -9.35 -2.53 -9.21
N PRO A 144 -9.57 -1.23 -9.47
CA PRO A 144 -8.61 -0.19 -9.15
C PRO A 144 -8.47 -0.02 -7.64
N ALA A 145 -7.27 0.28 -7.19
CA ALA A 145 -6.93 0.36 -5.78
C ALA A 145 -6.58 1.77 -5.33
N ALA A 146 -7.02 2.10 -4.11
CA ALA A 146 -6.62 3.29 -3.36
C ALA A 146 -5.86 2.90 -2.10
N THR A 147 -4.81 3.61 -1.77
CA THR A 147 -4.06 3.40 -0.51
C THR A 147 -3.74 4.71 0.20
N GLU A 148 -3.28 4.60 1.44
CA GLU A 148 -2.72 5.70 2.20
C GLU A 148 -1.21 5.52 2.29
N TYR A 149 -0.47 6.60 2.08
CA TYR A 149 0.98 6.64 2.25
C TYR A 149 1.31 7.34 3.57
N LEU A 150 1.99 6.64 4.45
CA LEU A 150 2.42 7.14 5.76
C LEU A 150 3.93 7.40 5.83
N ASP A 151 4.67 6.99 4.81
CA ASP A 151 6.10 7.23 4.66
C ASP A 151 6.47 7.53 3.19
N MET A 152 7.74 7.84 2.95
CA MET A 152 8.25 8.19 1.61
C MET A 152 8.91 7.02 0.88
N ILE A 153 8.97 5.84 1.48
CA ILE A 153 9.68 4.66 0.98
C ILE A 153 8.71 3.66 0.38
N SER A 154 7.62 3.31 1.10
CA SER A 154 6.62 2.34 0.66
C SER A 154 5.98 2.67 -0.71
N PRO A 155 5.78 3.95 -1.09
CA PRO A 155 5.29 4.29 -2.43
C PRO A 155 6.15 3.73 -3.57
N GLN A 156 7.47 3.66 -3.39
CA GLN A 156 8.39 3.18 -4.42
C GLN A 156 8.18 1.70 -4.81
N TYR A 157 7.48 0.95 -3.98
CA TYR A 157 7.19 -0.47 -4.19
C TYR A 157 5.83 -0.73 -4.84
N VAL A 158 4.89 0.22 -4.75
CA VAL A 158 3.49 -0.04 -5.09
C VAL A 158 2.80 1.07 -5.88
N ALA A 159 3.42 2.25 -6.04
CA ALA A 159 2.75 3.41 -6.62
C ALA A 159 2.26 3.17 -8.06
N ASP A 160 2.93 2.33 -8.84
CA ASP A 160 2.54 1.97 -10.20
C ASP A 160 1.21 1.19 -10.29
N LEU A 161 0.73 0.66 -9.16
CA LEU A 161 -0.51 -0.11 -9.00
C LEU A 161 -1.62 0.64 -8.26
N ILE A 162 -1.40 1.91 -7.92
CA ILE A 162 -2.34 2.71 -7.13
C ILE A 162 -3.02 3.75 -8.02
N SER A 163 -4.34 3.72 -8.03
CA SER A 163 -5.15 4.69 -8.77
C SER A 163 -5.41 5.98 -8.00
N TRP A 164 -5.53 5.89 -6.66
CA TRP A 164 -5.71 7.01 -5.75
C TRP A 164 -4.83 6.85 -4.51
N GLY A 165 -3.93 7.79 -4.27
CA GLY A 165 -3.08 7.83 -3.09
C GLY A 165 -3.50 8.95 -2.14
N ALA A 166 -3.87 8.62 -0.91
CA ALA A 166 -4.00 9.59 0.17
C ALA A 166 -2.63 9.76 0.82
N ILE A 167 -2.19 10.99 1.00
CA ILE A 167 -0.98 11.32 1.76
C ILE A 167 -1.42 11.57 3.21
N GLY A 168 -1.09 10.64 4.08
CA GLY A 168 -1.44 10.70 5.48
C GLY A 168 -0.47 11.56 6.30
N GLU A 169 -0.10 11.10 7.48
CA GLU A 169 0.71 11.86 8.45
C GLU A 169 2.22 11.89 8.10
N ILE A 170 2.55 12.07 6.81
CA ILE A 170 3.94 12.22 6.37
C ILE A 170 4.52 13.51 6.98
N GLY A 171 5.58 13.36 7.79
CA GLY A 171 6.28 14.49 8.41
C GLY A 171 5.82 14.84 9.82
N ARG A 172 4.94 14.12 10.44
CA ARG A 172 4.92 14.09 11.91
C ARG A 172 6.22 13.44 12.38
N ALA A 173 7.22 14.28 12.60
CA ALA A 173 8.41 13.85 13.30
C ALA A 173 7.97 13.15 14.59
N HIS A 174 8.41 11.92 14.75
CA HIS A 174 8.31 11.25 16.03
C HIS A 174 9.23 12.00 17.01
N VAL A 175 8.67 12.92 17.74
CA VAL A 175 9.35 13.62 18.84
C VAL A 175 9.34 12.68 20.05
#